data_fbab8ef92dd0220a4e65c65de1e69c6b
#
_entry.id   fbab8ef92dd0220a4e65c65de1e69c6b
#
_cell.length_a   1.000
_cell.length_b   1.000
_cell.length_c   1.000
_cell.angle_alpha   90.00
_cell.angle_beta   90.00
_cell.angle_gamma   90.00
#
_symmetry.space_group_name_H-M   'P 1'
#
loop_
_entity.id
_entity.type
_entity.pdbx_description
1 polymer ?
#
loop_
_entity_poly.entity_id
_entity_poly.type
_entity_poly.pdbx_seq_one_letter_code
_entity_poly.pdbx_strand_id
1 'polypeptide(L)'
;MKRENEPAVINKAQVDIEYLILGQGLCGTFLSYYLKKENRSFLVIDNNDEAAPSKIAAGIINPVTGRRMVTTWMIEELLPFVWHAYTQIGQLLDITAISQRNIIDFFPSPQMLEAFRKRIQESAPYLYSFPEQNHFNNLFQYDFGCGEIRPVYTAHTERLLPAWRQLLKNDECLLEEDFDHEQLRVKEDRIEYKGIRAEKIIFCDGVNGFVNPFFRLLPFAPNKGEALIVQIPDLPDQFIYKKGMLLTPLQEKDVFWIGSSYEWNFTDANPTRKFLDSTEHLLKEWLKIPFKILDHKAGIRPATLERRPFAGIHPFHRNVGILNGMGTKGCSLAPFFAKQLVDHLLYQEPLQADADISRYHKILARN
;
A
#
# COMPACT_ATOMS: atom_id res chain seq x y z
N MET A 1 52.20 -27.52 -23.31
CA MET A 1 51.35 -27.53 -22.13
C MET A 1 50.95 -26.09 -21.86
N LYS A 2 49.74 -25.69 -22.30
CA LYS A 2 49.15 -24.39 -21.95
C LYS A 2 48.37 -24.59 -20.65
N ARG A 3 48.72 -23.84 -19.60
CA ARG A 3 47.93 -23.75 -18.36
C ARG A 3 46.72 -22.93 -18.69
N GLU A 4 45.53 -23.53 -18.60
CA GLU A 4 44.28 -22.81 -18.59
C GLU A 4 44.18 -22.00 -17.29
N ASN A 5 44.02 -20.70 -17.45
CA ASN A 5 43.70 -19.80 -16.34
C ASN A 5 42.27 -20.07 -15.90
N GLU A 6 42.09 -20.72 -14.76
CA GLU A 6 40.80 -20.68 -14.08
C GLU A 6 40.45 -19.25 -13.70
N PRO A 7 39.20 -18.80 -13.94
CA PRO A 7 38.79 -17.47 -13.53
C PRO A 7 38.85 -17.39 -12.00
N ALA A 8 39.54 -16.37 -11.51
CA ALA A 8 39.60 -16.06 -10.09
C ALA A 8 38.17 -15.92 -9.55
N VAL A 9 37.78 -16.84 -8.65
CA VAL A 9 36.57 -16.70 -7.82
C VAL A 9 36.80 -15.48 -6.95
N ILE A 10 36.16 -14.37 -7.31
CA ILE A 10 36.09 -13.18 -6.45
C ILE A 10 35.32 -13.63 -5.21
N ASN A 11 36.03 -13.81 -4.13
CA ASN A 11 35.48 -14.09 -2.81
C ASN A 11 34.73 -12.80 -2.39
N LYS A 12 33.46 -12.65 -2.76
CA LYS A 12 32.60 -11.56 -2.22
C LYS A 12 32.61 -11.74 -0.72
N ALA A 13 33.06 -10.72 0.00
CA ALA A 13 33.01 -10.71 1.46
C ALA A 13 31.62 -11.11 1.91
N GLN A 14 31.54 -12.06 2.80
CA GLN A 14 30.28 -12.53 3.37
C GLN A 14 29.67 -11.40 4.17
N VAL A 15 28.37 -11.12 3.95
CA VAL A 15 27.61 -10.08 4.64
C VAL A 15 26.77 -10.76 5.72
N ASP A 16 27.01 -10.42 6.97
CA ASP A 16 26.24 -10.90 8.12
C ASP A 16 25.32 -9.78 8.62
N ILE A 17 24.02 -10.07 8.69
CA ILE A 17 22.95 -9.11 9.09
C ILE A 17 21.90 -9.79 9.97
N GLU A 18 21.10 -9.00 10.67
CA GLU A 18 19.98 -9.53 11.45
C GLU A 18 18.76 -9.84 10.55
N TYR A 19 18.44 -8.95 9.61
CA TYR A 19 17.21 -9.08 8.83
C TYR A 19 17.45 -8.93 7.32
N LEU A 20 17.00 -9.93 6.56
CA LEU A 20 16.84 -9.85 5.11
C LEU A 20 15.37 -9.52 4.82
N ILE A 21 15.11 -8.43 4.09
CA ILE A 21 13.75 -7.97 3.75
C ILE A 21 13.55 -8.14 2.26
N LEU A 22 12.48 -8.83 1.86
CA LEU A 22 12.14 -8.97 0.44
C LEU A 22 10.99 -8.05 0.07
N GLY A 23 11.27 -7.09 -0.82
CA GLY A 23 10.34 -6.10 -1.33
C GLY A 23 10.44 -4.73 -0.62
N GLN A 24 10.48 -3.66 -1.41
CA GLN A 24 10.53 -2.26 -0.95
C GLN A 24 9.24 -1.50 -1.32
N GLY A 25 8.08 -2.19 -1.28
CA GLY A 25 6.78 -1.53 -1.23
C GLY A 25 6.56 -0.86 0.14
N LEU A 26 5.32 -0.46 0.45
CA LEU A 26 5.00 0.17 1.75
C LEU A 26 5.41 -0.70 2.95
N CYS A 27 5.17 -2.01 2.88
CA CYS A 27 5.53 -2.92 3.97
C CYS A 27 7.04 -2.94 4.24
N GLY A 28 7.86 -3.17 3.22
CA GLY A 28 9.32 -3.21 3.38
C GLY A 28 9.92 -1.85 3.70
N THR A 29 9.34 -0.77 3.17
CA THR A 29 9.74 0.60 3.51
C THR A 29 9.56 0.88 4.99
N PHE A 30 8.38 0.65 5.56
CA PHE A 30 8.16 0.89 6.99
C PHE A 30 8.85 -0.13 7.89
N LEU A 31 8.97 -1.39 7.47
CA LEU A 31 9.71 -2.39 8.23
C LEU A 31 11.19 -1.99 8.36
N SER A 32 11.86 -1.68 7.25
CA SER A 32 13.25 -1.23 7.25
C SER A 32 13.44 0.12 7.97
N TYR A 33 12.47 1.03 7.88
CA TYR A 33 12.46 2.27 8.64
C TYR A 33 12.48 2.04 10.15
N TYR A 34 11.60 1.16 10.68
CA TYR A 34 11.57 0.89 12.10
C TYR A 34 12.79 0.09 12.57
N LEU A 35 13.29 -0.88 11.78
CA LEU A 35 14.53 -1.58 12.09
C LEU A 35 15.73 -0.60 12.15
N LYS A 36 15.80 0.36 11.22
CA LYS A 36 16.82 1.42 11.25
C LYS A 36 16.72 2.27 12.52
N LYS A 37 15.51 2.63 12.96
CA LYS A 37 15.30 3.36 14.23
C LYS A 37 15.77 2.59 15.44
N GLU A 38 15.65 1.27 15.43
CA GLU A 38 16.11 0.36 16.50
C GLU A 38 17.58 -0.05 16.32
N ASN A 39 18.34 0.58 15.39
CA ASN A 39 19.73 0.30 15.09
C ASN A 39 20.00 -1.18 14.76
N ARG A 40 19.05 -1.84 14.06
CA ARG A 40 19.20 -3.23 13.60
C ARG A 40 19.77 -3.27 12.21
N SER A 41 20.68 -4.22 11.99
CA SER A 41 21.27 -4.46 10.67
C SER A 41 20.28 -5.17 9.76
N PHE A 42 20.13 -4.67 8.54
CA PHE A 42 19.25 -5.27 7.53
C PHE A 42 19.73 -5.00 6.11
N LEU A 43 19.23 -5.81 5.18
CA LEU A 43 19.37 -5.60 3.74
C LEU A 43 18.02 -5.81 3.09
N VAL A 44 17.66 -4.93 2.17
CA VAL A 44 16.43 -5.04 1.36
C VAL A 44 16.80 -5.57 -0.02
N ILE A 45 16.05 -6.54 -0.52
CA ILE A 45 16.12 -7.00 -1.92
C ILE A 45 14.85 -6.56 -2.62
N ASP A 46 14.97 -5.83 -3.74
CA ASP A 46 13.83 -5.33 -4.49
C ASP A 46 14.19 -5.02 -5.94
N ASN A 47 13.40 -5.48 -6.89
CA ASN A 47 13.59 -5.28 -8.33
C ASN A 47 13.03 -3.97 -8.89
N ASN A 48 12.45 -3.12 -8.05
CA ASN A 48 11.85 -1.85 -8.42
C ASN A 48 10.67 -1.94 -9.41
N ASP A 49 9.86 -2.98 -9.32
CA ASP A 49 8.71 -3.19 -10.22
C ASP A 49 7.79 -1.96 -10.27
N GLU A 50 7.56 -1.41 -11.47
CA GLU A 50 6.69 -0.26 -11.69
C GLU A 50 5.19 -0.61 -11.56
N ALA A 51 4.83 -1.89 -11.71
CA ALA A 51 3.47 -2.38 -11.51
C ALA A 51 3.13 -2.65 -10.03
N ALA A 52 4.07 -2.40 -9.11
CA ALA A 52 3.84 -2.60 -7.68
C ALA A 52 2.66 -1.74 -7.18
N PRO A 53 1.67 -2.33 -6.48
CA PRO A 53 0.47 -1.60 -6.04
C PRO A 53 0.76 -0.35 -5.21
N SER A 54 1.86 -0.34 -4.48
CA SER A 54 2.31 0.82 -3.68
C SER A 54 2.70 2.03 -4.51
N LYS A 55 3.10 1.83 -5.78
CA LYS A 55 3.45 2.91 -6.74
C LYS A 55 2.23 3.42 -7.52
N ILE A 56 1.18 2.61 -7.63
CA ILE A 56 -0.03 2.92 -8.41
C ILE A 56 -1.10 3.58 -7.55
N ALA A 57 -1.08 3.31 -6.24
CA ALA A 57 -2.09 3.79 -5.30
C ALA A 57 -2.08 5.32 -5.17
N ALA A 58 -3.26 5.93 -5.07
CA ALA A 58 -3.41 7.37 -4.80
C ALA A 58 -3.08 7.78 -3.35
N GLY A 59 -2.66 6.87 -2.50
CA GLY A 59 -2.24 7.18 -1.14
C GLY A 59 -3.36 7.48 -0.14
N ILE A 60 -4.64 7.32 -0.50
CA ILE A 60 -5.78 7.77 0.29
C ILE A 60 -5.97 6.92 1.54
N ILE A 61 -6.02 7.58 2.70
CA ILE A 61 -6.37 7.01 4.00
C ILE A 61 -7.74 7.56 4.40
N ASN A 62 -8.79 6.79 4.08
CA ASN A 62 -10.18 7.17 4.26
C ASN A 62 -10.80 6.45 5.47
N PRO A 63 -11.33 7.19 6.46
CA PRO A 63 -11.95 6.59 7.64
C PRO A 63 -13.30 5.92 7.37
N VAL A 64 -13.92 6.17 6.22
CA VAL A 64 -15.26 5.65 5.89
C VAL A 64 -15.23 4.89 4.57
N THR A 65 -15.83 3.72 4.52
CA THR A 65 -15.84 2.86 3.34
C THR A 65 -17.20 2.30 2.98
N GLY A 66 -17.32 1.97 1.68
CA GLY A 66 -18.48 1.29 1.11
C GLY A 66 -19.73 2.19 0.99
N ARG A 67 -20.75 1.64 0.34
CA ARG A 67 -22.04 2.34 0.12
C ARG A 67 -22.81 2.59 1.42
N ARG A 68 -22.52 1.81 2.46
CA ARG A 68 -23.15 1.96 3.79
C ARG A 68 -22.42 2.94 4.69
N MET A 69 -21.33 3.58 4.20
CA MET A 69 -20.55 4.55 4.95
C MET A 69 -20.10 4.03 6.31
N VAL A 70 -19.52 2.83 6.31
CA VAL A 70 -19.06 2.16 7.55
C VAL A 70 -17.68 2.66 7.92
N THR A 71 -17.46 2.84 9.21
CA THR A 71 -16.14 3.14 9.76
C THR A 71 -15.14 2.04 9.39
N THR A 72 -13.97 2.43 8.91
CA THR A 72 -12.88 1.52 8.54
C THR A 72 -12.37 0.80 9.78
N TRP A 73 -12.02 -0.47 9.63
CA TRP A 73 -11.44 -1.28 10.72
C TRP A 73 -10.20 -0.61 11.32
N MET A 74 -10.15 -0.53 12.65
CA MET A 74 -9.09 0.09 13.46
C MET A 74 -8.79 1.56 13.13
N ILE A 75 -9.67 2.27 12.44
CA ILE A 75 -9.31 3.61 11.91
C ILE A 75 -9.03 4.61 13.04
N GLU A 76 -9.64 4.46 14.20
CA GLU A 76 -9.45 5.34 15.36
C GLU A 76 -8.02 5.26 15.91
N GLU A 77 -7.41 4.08 15.85
CA GLU A 77 -6.00 3.88 16.19
C GLU A 77 -5.08 4.25 15.02
N LEU A 78 -5.49 3.87 13.79
CA LEU A 78 -4.67 4.04 12.60
C LEU A 78 -4.48 5.51 12.22
N LEU A 79 -5.52 6.37 12.28
CA LEU A 79 -5.40 7.76 11.83
C LEU A 79 -4.31 8.55 12.57
N PRO A 80 -4.29 8.61 13.93
CA PRO A 80 -3.23 9.32 14.63
C PRO A 80 -1.86 8.66 14.41
N PHE A 81 -1.81 7.32 14.37
CA PHE A 81 -0.57 6.59 14.16
C PHE A 81 0.05 6.89 12.80
N VAL A 82 -0.71 6.79 11.72
CA VAL A 82 -0.17 7.01 10.36
C VAL A 82 0.26 8.46 10.16
N TRP A 83 -0.50 9.42 10.68
CA TRP A 83 -0.10 10.82 10.63
C TRP A 83 1.30 11.02 11.24
N HIS A 84 1.50 10.46 12.42
CA HIS A 84 2.79 10.53 13.10
C HIS A 84 3.90 9.78 12.32
N ALA A 85 3.64 8.54 11.89
CA ALA A 85 4.63 7.72 11.20
C ALA A 85 5.11 8.34 9.89
N TYR A 86 4.17 8.80 9.04
CA TYR A 86 4.53 9.47 7.79
C TYR A 86 5.22 10.83 8.02
N THR A 87 4.79 11.57 9.04
CA THR A 87 5.47 12.84 9.40
C THR A 87 6.91 12.60 9.82
N GLN A 88 7.15 11.60 10.66
CA GLN A 88 8.51 11.27 11.12
C GLN A 88 9.42 10.80 9.97
N ILE A 89 8.96 9.87 9.14
CA ILE A 89 9.77 9.40 8.00
C ILE A 89 9.97 10.53 6.98
N GLY A 90 8.96 11.40 6.79
CA GLY A 90 9.07 12.58 5.94
C GLY A 90 10.12 13.57 6.43
N GLN A 91 10.16 13.84 7.73
CA GLN A 91 11.22 14.67 8.35
C GLN A 91 12.61 14.09 8.16
N LEU A 92 12.77 12.77 8.30
CA LEU A 92 14.05 12.10 8.06
C LEU A 92 14.53 12.25 6.62
N LEU A 93 13.60 12.26 5.66
CA LEU A 93 13.87 12.31 4.23
C LEU A 93 13.82 13.73 3.64
N ASP A 94 13.51 14.74 4.44
CA ASP A 94 13.27 16.13 4.01
C ASP A 94 12.18 16.23 2.92
N ILE A 95 11.07 15.50 3.11
CA ILE A 95 9.91 15.51 2.21
C ILE A 95 8.60 15.66 2.98
N THR A 96 7.57 16.16 2.31
CA THR A 96 6.18 15.99 2.77
C THR A 96 5.70 14.61 2.37
N ALA A 97 5.59 13.67 3.33
CA ALA A 97 5.15 12.30 3.08
C ALA A 97 3.65 12.08 3.31
N ILE A 98 2.96 13.02 3.96
CA ILE A 98 1.51 12.95 4.21
C ILE A 98 0.91 14.36 4.23
N SER A 99 -0.33 14.48 3.76
CA SER A 99 -1.13 15.70 3.88
C SER A 99 -2.58 15.35 4.20
N GLN A 100 -3.32 16.35 4.71
CA GLN A 100 -4.76 16.20 4.92
C GLN A 100 -5.49 16.79 3.70
N ARG A 101 -6.35 15.97 3.09
CA ARG A 101 -7.29 16.39 2.03
C ARG A 101 -8.62 15.69 2.25
N ASN A 102 -9.63 16.43 2.65
CA ASN A 102 -10.95 15.87 2.92
C ASN A 102 -11.65 15.43 1.63
N ILE A 103 -12.58 14.48 1.73
CA ILE A 103 -13.36 14.01 0.59
C ILE A 103 -14.67 14.80 0.52
N ILE A 104 -14.96 15.35 -0.65
CA ILE A 104 -16.31 15.80 -1.02
C ILE A 104 -17.00 14.65 -1.75
N ASP A 105 -18.00 14.06 -1.12
CA ASP A 105 -18.75 12.90 -1.61
C ASP A 105 -20.05 13.36 -2.27
N PHE A 106 -20.10 13.39 -3.60
CA PHE A 106 -21.29 13.71 -4.39
C PHE A 106 -22.20 12.50 -4.46
N PHE A 107 -23.44 12.66 -4.05
CA PHE A 107 -24.37 11.54 -4.00
C PHE A 107 -24.89 11.19 -5.39
N PRO A 108 -24.66 9.96 -5.87
CA PRO A 108 -25.08 9.54 -7.20
C PRO A 108 -26.58 9.22 -7.29
N SER A 109 -27.30 9.14 -6.15
CA SER A 109 -28.71 8.83 -6.11
C SER A 109 -29.38 9.34 -4.83
N PRO A 110 -30.73 9.49 -4.83
CA PRO A 110 -31.49 9.85 -3.63
C PRO A 110 -31.26 8.86 -2.46
N GLN A 111 -31.11 7.59 -2.76
CA GLN A 111 -30.85 6.55 -1.76
C GLN A 111 -29.49 6.76 -1.03
N MET A 112 -28.48 7.22 -1.76
CA MET A 112 -27.19 7.53 -1.14
C MET A 112 -27.24 8.78 -0.27
N LEU A 113 -27.97 9.81 -0.70
CA LEU A 113 -28.25 10.99 0.13
C LEU A 113 -28.99 10.60 1.42
N GLU A 114 -30.03 9.77 1.31
CA GLU A 114 -30.80 9.31 2.48
C GLU A 114 -29.93 8.47 3.43
N ALA A 115 -29.13 7.56 2.88
CA ALA A 115 -28.17 6.79 3.69
C ALA A 115 -27.17 7.70 4.42
N PHE A 116 -26.67 8.74 3.76
CA PHE A 116 -25.76 9.71 4.36
C PHE A 116 -26.45 10.52 5.47
N ARG A 117 -27.67 11.04 5.23
CA ARG A 117 -28.46 11.78 6.22
C ARG A 117 -28.74 10.94 7.46
N LYS A 118 -29.14 9.67 7.27
CA LYS A 118 -29.34 8.73 8.36
C LYS A 118 -28.07 8.56 9.21
N ARG A 119 -26.91 8.39 8.58
CA ARG A 119 -25.63 8.25 9.28
C ARG A 119 -25.26 9.52 10.07
N ILE A 120 -25.54 10.72 9.51
CA ILE A 120 -25.36 11.99 10.24
C ILE A 120 -26.27 12.05 11.47
N GLN A 121 -27.56 11.67 11.34
CA GLN A 121 -28.50 11.63 12.46
C GLN A 121 -28.09 10.63 13.55
N GLU A 122 -27.48 9.52 13.17
CA GLU A 122 -26.88 8.53 14.08
C GLU A 122 -25.55 9.00 14.70
N SER A 123 -25.14 10.24 14.44
CA SER A 123 -23.85 10.79 14.89
C SER A 123 -22.64 9.95 14.46
N ALA A 124 -22.71 9.35 13.27
CA ALA A 124 -21.62 8.56 12.73
C ALA A 124 -20.34 9.41 12.62
N PRO A 125 -19.20 8.94 13.12
CA PRO A 125 -17.97 9.69 13.07
C PRO A 125 -17.49 9.90 11.63
N TYR A 126 -16.72 10.96 11.40
CA TYR A 126 -16.09 11.31 10.12
C TYR A 126 -17.01 11.78 9.01
N LEU A 127 -18.34 11.84 9.20
CA LEU A 127 -19.32 12.31 8.22
C LEU A 127 -19.87 13.69 8.62
N TYR A 128 -19.85 14.62 7.69
CA TYR A 128 -20.27 15.99 7.94
C TYR A 128 -21.09 16.50 6.75
N SER A 129 -22.14 17.29 7.04
CA SER A 129 -22.85 18.01 5.99
C SER A 129 -21.96 19.08 5.39
N PHE A 130 -21.93 19.17 4.07
CA PHE A 130 -21.26 20.29 3.41
C PHE A 130 -22.26 21.47 3.31
N PRO A 131 -21.94 22.65 3.87
CA PRO A 131 -22.94 23.71 4.02
C PRO A 131 -23.36 24.35 2.68
N GLU A 132 -22.42 24.52 1.77
CA GLU A 132 -22.63 25.22 0.50
C GLU A 132 -22.91 24.20 -0.62
N GLN A 133 -24.14 23.67 -0.65
CA GLN A 133 -24.51 22.59 -1.58
C GLN A 133 -24.32 22.94 -3.08
N ASN A 134 -24.26 24.21 -3.44
CA ASN A 134 -24.10 24.70 -4.82
C ASN A 134 -22.63 25.10 -5.13
N HIS A 135 -21.72 24.97 -4.17
CA HIS A 135 -20.33 25.44 -4.29
C HIS A 135 -19.60 24.90 -5.52
N PHE A 136 -19.88 23.67 -5.87
CA PHE A 136 -19.19 22.96 -6.96
C PHE A 136 -19.98 22.92 -8.27
N ASN A 137 -21.10 23.65 -8.41
CA ASN A 137 -21.98 23.59 -9.58
C ASN A 137 -21.31 24.03 -10.90
N ASN A 138 -20.30 24.86 -10.85
CA ASN A 138 -19.53 25.26 -12.04
C ASN A 138 -18.51 24.23 -12.49
N LEU A 139 -18.14 23.27 -11.62
CA LEU A 139 -17.10 22.28 -11.84
C LEU A 139 -17.67 20.89 -12.12
N PHE A 140 -18.79 20.55 -11.43
CA PHE A 140 -19.36 19.22 -11.48
C PHE A 140 -20.86 19.22 -11.75
N GLN A 141 -21.32 18.15 -12.41
CA GLN A 141 -22.73 17.83 -12.52
C GLN A 141 -23.16 16.89 -11.40
N TYR A 142 -24.06 17.35 -10.52
CA TYR A 142 -24.65 16.56 -9.44
C TYR A 142 -26.02 17.11 -9.04
N ASP A 143 -26.97 16.20 -8.71
CA ASP A 143 -28.38 16.57 -8.49
C ASP A 143 -28.83 16.35 -7.04
N PHE A 144 -28.09 15.51 -6.28
CA PHE A 144 -28.49 15.10 -4.94
C PHE A 144 -27.61 15.68 -3.83
N GLY A 145 -26.84 16.74 -4.17
CA GLY A 145 -25.96 17.39 -3.21
C GLY A 145 -24.70 16.60 -2.89
N CYS A 146 -23.98 17.06 -1.85
CA CYS A 146 -22.74 16.47 -1.41
C CYS A 146 -22.61 16.50 0.12
N GLY A 147 -21.72 15.65 0.64
CA GLY A 147 -21.28 15.65 2.02
C GLY A 147 -19.77 15.67 2.12
N GLU A 148 -19.24 15.83 3.30
CA GLU A 148 -17.81 15.82 3.58
C GLU A 148 -17.42 14.65 4.46
N ILE A 149 -16.30 13.98 4.12
CA ILE A 149 -15.66 12.99 4.97
C ILE A 149 -14.34 13.57 5.46
N ARG A 150 -14.16 13.63 6.79
CA ARG A 150 -12.95 14.19 7.42
C ARG A 150 -12.66 13.62 8.81
N PRO A 151 -11.37 13.62 9.28
CA PRO A 151 -10.21 13.90 8.45
C PRO A 151 -9.92 12.77 7.47
N VAL A 152 -9.42 13.09 6.30
CA VAL A 152 -8.88 12.15 5.31
C VAL A 152 -7.44 12.55 5.03
N TYR A 153 -6.55 11.55 4.95
CA TYR A 153 -5.15 11.81 4.66
C TYR A 153 -4.75 11.24 3.30
N THR A 154 -3.74 11.85 2.71
CA THR A 154 -3.08 11.37 1.49
C THR A 154 -1.61 11.10 1.82
N ALA A 155 -1.20 9.84 1.77
CA ALA A 155 0.19 9.43 1.84
C ALA A 155 0.85 9.62 0.46
N HIS A 156 1.90 10.39 0.38
CA HIS A 156 2.61 10.71 -0.86
C HIS A 156 3.61 9.60 -1.20
N THR A 157 3.08 8.43 -1.61
CA THR A 157 3.89 7.24 -1.90
C THR A 157 4.85 7.47 -3.07
N GLU A 158 4.47 8.30 -4.03
CA GLU A 158 5.30 8.70 -5.18
C GLU A 158 6.55 9.51 -4.79
N ARG A 159 6.57 10.11 -3.59
CA ARG A 159 7.75 10.77 -3.01
C ARG A 159 8.47 9.85 -2.04
N LEU A 160 7.70 9.19 -1.17
CA LEU A 160 8.23 8.40 -0.08
C LEU A 160 9.06 7.21 -0.58
N LEU A 161 8.50 6.41 -1.51
CA LEU A 161 9.16 5.18 -1.95
C LEU A 161 10.50 5.45 -2.66
N PRO A 162 10.61 6.40 -3.61
CA PRO A 162 11.89 6.74 -4.22
C PRO A 162 12.88 7.36 -3.24
N ALA A 163 12.44 8.26 -2.35
CA ALA A 163 13.32 8.89 -1.37
C ALA A 163 13.89 7.87 -0.37
N TRP A 164 13.06 6.94 0.11
CA TRP A 164 13.52 5.85 0.96
C TRP A 164 14.46 4.92 0.23
N ARG A 165 14.16 4.58 -1.03
CA ARG A 165 15.05 3.78 -1.88
C ARG A 165 16.42 4.42 -2.03
N GLN A 166 16.46 5.74 -2.24
CA GLN A 166 17.73 6.46 -2.36
C GLN A 166 18.52 6.43 -1.03
N LEU A 167 17.85 6.58 0.10
CA LEU A 167 18.48 6.44 1.41
C LEU A 167 19.07 5.04 1.60
N LEU A 168 18.31 3.98 1.28
CA LEU A 168 18.81 2.60 1.36
C LEU A 168 20.03 2.36 0.46
N LYS A 169 20.07 2.96 -0.73
CA LYS A 169 21.26 2.91 -1.62
C LYS A 169 22.46 3.60 -1.00
N ASN A 170 22.27 4.79 -0.46
CA ASN A 170 23.34 5.56 0.19
C ASN A 170 23.93 4.82 1.41
N ASP A 171 23.08 4.09 2.12
CA ASP A 171 23.46 3.29 3.30
C ASP A 171 23.98 1.87 2.93
N GLU A 172 24.05 1.54 1.64
CA GLU A 172 24.43 0.20 1.13
C GLU A 172 23.51 -0.91 1.66
N CYS A 173 22.24 -0.58 1.96
CA CYS A 173 21.22 -1.48 2.50
C CYS A 173 20.19 -1.96 1.46
N LEU A 174 20.48 -1.81 0.15
CA LEU A 174 19.61 -2.24 -0.94
C LEU A 174 20.36 -3.06 -1.97
N LEU A 175 19.82 -4.22 -2.29
CA LEU A 175 20.22 -5.05 -3.42
C LEU A 175 19.12 -5.00 -4.49
N GLU A 176 19.42 -4.38 -5.64
CA GLU A 176 18.48 -4.23 -6.75
C GLU A 176 18.53 -5.44 -7.66
N GLU A 177 17.73 -6.45 -7.36
CA GLU A 177 17.63 -7.67 -8.17
C GLU A 177 16.28 -8.37 -7.98
N ASP A 178 15.95 -9.27 -8.91
CA ASP A 178 14.91 -10.26 -8.71
C ASP A 178 15.34 -11.31 -7.71
N PHE A 179 14.47 -11.58 -6.73
CA PHE A 179 14.75 -12.60 -5.72
C PHE A 179 14.59 -14.01 -6.30
N ASP A 180 15.64 -14.80 -6.17
CA ASP A 180 15.65 -16.20 -6.61
C ASP A 180 15.43 -17.16 -5.43
N HIS A 181 14.23 -17.71 -5.33
CA HIS A 181 13.89 -18.67 -4.27
C HIS A 181 14.79 -19.93 -4.26
N GLU A 182 15.37 -20.30 -5.42
CA GLU A 182 16.25 -21.48 -5.52
C GLU A 182 17.61 -21.25 -4.85
N GLN A 183 18.02 -19.98 -4.69
CA GLN A 183 19.23 -19.60 -3.99
C GLN A 183 19.04 -19.45 -2.48
N LEU A 184 17.80 -19.46 -2.01
CA LEU A 184 17.50 -19.34 -0.57
C LEU A 184 17.77 -20.68 0.14
N ARG A 185 18.50 -20.60 1.24
CA ARG A 185 18.72 -21.74 2.16
C ARG A 185 18.28 -21.33 3.55
N VAL A 186 17.21 -21.96 4.02
CA VAL A 186 16.72 -21.80 5.39
C VAL A 186 17.34 -22.89 6.25
N LYS A 187 18.23 -22.50 7.16
CA LYS A 187 18.85 -23.37 8.16
C LYS A 187 18.14 -23.21 9.50
N GLU A 188 18.48 -24.03 10.45
CA GLU A 188 17.87 -24.00 11.76
C GLU A 188 18.11 -22.67 12.49
N ASP A 189 19.31 -22.11 12.36
CA ASP A 189 19.79 -20.92 13.07
C ASP A 189 19.88 -19.65 12.22
N ARG A 190 19.81 -19.76 10.89
CA ARG A 190 20.02 -18.65 9.96
C ARG A 190 19.44 -18.86 8.57
N ILE A 191 19.44 -17.77 7.82
CA ILE A 191 19.14 -17.70 6.39
C ILE A 191 20.45 -17.49 5.62
N GLU A 192 20.60 -18.17 4.47
CA GLU A 192 21.70 -17.93 3.54
C GLU A 192 21.14 -17.64 2.14
N TYR A 193 21.59 -16.55 1.51
CA TYR A 193 21.22 -16.14 0.18
C TYR A 193 22.38 -15.45 -0.53
N LYS A 194 22.92 -16.06 -1.62
CA LYS A 194 23.98 -15.45 -2.48
C LYS A 194 25.15 -14.81 -1.71
N GLY A 195 25.63 -15.43 -0.65
CA GLY A 195 26.72 -14.92 0.19
C GLY A 195 26.27 -14.02 1.34
N ILE A 196 24.99 -13.70 1.44
CA ILE A 196 24.37 -13.01 2.58
C ILE A 196 23.99 -14.05 3.62
N ARG A 197 24.29 -13.77 4.89
CA ARG A 197 23.77 -14.50 6.05
C ARG A 197 22.88 -13.57 6.86
N ALA A 198 21.67 -14.02 7.18
CA ALA A 198 20.74 -13.27 8.01
C ALA A 198 20.19 -14.18 9.14
N GLU A 199 19.84 -13.57 10.26
CA GLU A 199 19.12 -14.29 11.32
C GLU A 199 17.69 -14.61 10.85
N LYS A 200 17.04 -13.67 10.16
CA LYS A 200 15.67 -13.84 9.65
C LYS A 200 15.51 -13.25 8.27
N ILE A 201 14.58 -13.83 7.50
CA ILE A 201 14.03 -13.22 6.29
C ILE A 201 12.57 -12.82 6.52
N ILE A 202 12.20 -11.61 6.11
CA ILE A 202 10.81 -11.11 6.18
C ILE A 202 10.31 -10.81 4.77
N PHE A 203 9.29 -11.55 4.35
CA PHE A 203 8.67 -11.39 3.05
C PHE A 203 7.65 -10.25 3.04
N CYS A 204 8.02 -9.15 2.39
CA CYS A 204 7.16 -8.00 2.07
C CYS A 204 6.86 -7.96 0.56
N ASP A 205 6.77 -9.10 -0.04
CA ASP A 205 6.85 -9.41 -1.48
C ASP A 205 5.54 -9.18 -2.26
N GLY A 206 4.54 -8.55 -1.63
CA GLY A 206 3.31 -8.15 -2.29
C GLY A 206 2.61 -9.31 -3.00
N VAL A 207 2.44 -9.20 -4.31
CA VAL A 207 1.77 -10.22 -5.13
C VAL A 207 2.57 -11.53 -5.24
N ASN A 208 3.88 -11.48 -5.08
CA ASN A 208 4.71 -12.68 -5.10
C ASN A 208 4.44 -13.59 -3.89
N GLY A 209 3.81 -13.06 -2.83
CA GLY A 209 3.33 -13.85 -1.69
C GLY A 209 2.37 -14.98 -2.08
N PHE A 210 1.67 -14.89 -3.23
CA PHE A 210 0.75 -15.92 -3.70
C PHE A 210 1.44 -17.21 -4.13
N VAL A 211 2.68 -17.10 -4.57
CA VAL A 211 3.52 -18.23 -5.02
C VAL A 211 4.69 -18.51 -4.08
N ASN A 212 4.80 -17.73 -3.00
CA ASN A 212 5.86 -17.89 -2.01
C ASN A 212 5.82 -19.28 -1.37
N PRO A 213 6.89 -20.07 -1.39
CA PRO A 213 6.89 -21.45 -0.91
C PRO A 213 6.47 -21.60 0.56
N PHE A 214 6.70 -20.59 1.40
CA PHE A 214 6.34 -20.61 2.82
C PHE A 214 4.91 -20.12 3.09
N PHE A 215 4.35 -19.25 2.25
CA PHE A 215 3.12 -18.50 2.56
C PHE A 215 2.01 -18.65 1.53
N ARG A 216 2.20 -19.38 0.44
CA ARG A 216 1.19 -19.58 -0.64
C ARG A 216 -0.12 -20.21 -0.16
N LEU A 217 -0.11 -20.90 0.97
CA LEU A 217 -1.31 -21.50 1.55
C LEU A 217 -2.12 -20.53 2.40
N LEU A 218 -1.60 -19.34 2.72
CA LEU A 218 -2.38 -18.30 3.37
C LEU A 218 -3.53 -17.87 2.46
N PRO A 219 -4.69 -17.48 3.03
CA PRO A 219 -5.88 -17.14 2.26
C PRO A 219 -5.76 -15.78 1.58
N PHE A 220 -4.83 -15.66 0.66
CA PHE A 220 -4.75 -14.52 -0.24
C PHE A 220 -5.96 -14.48 -1.18
N ALA A 221 -6.38 -13.29 -1.51
CA ALA A 221 -7.48 -13.02 -2.43
C ALA A 221 -7.09 -11.84 -3.33
N PRO A 222 -6.23 -12.08 -4.34
CA PRO A 222 -5.71 -11.02 -5.19
C PRO A 222 -6.85 -10.26 -5.88
N ASN A 223 -6.70 -8.96 -5.97
CA ASN A 223 -7.69 -8.08 -6.57
C ASN A 223 -7.02 -7.05 -7.47
N LYS A 224 -7.42 -7.01 -8.75
CA LYS A 224 -6.92 -6.02 -9.70
C LYS A 224 -7.63 -4.69 -9.53
N GLY A 225 -6.88 -3.62 -9.58
CA GLY A 225 -7.37 -2.24 -9.58
C GLY A 225 -6.74 -1.44 -10.70
N GLU A 226 -7.56 -0.66 -11.40
CA GLU A 226 -7.13 0.23 -12.46
C GLU A 226 -7.45 1.67 -12.11
N ALA A 227 -6.65 2.61 -12.62
CA ALA A 227 -6.83 4.03 -12.44
C ALA A 227 -6.35 4.80 -13.67
N LEU A 228 -7.01 5.93 -13.97
CA LEU A 228 -6.50 6.88 -14.96
C LEU A 228 -5.76 8.02 -14.26
N ILE A 229 -4.73 8.51 -14.91
CA ILE A 229 -4.10 9.80 -14.61
C ILE A 229 -4.66 10.80 -15.59
N VAL A 230 -5.24 11.88 -15.08
CA VAL A 230 -5.94 12.88 -15.90
C VAL A 230 -5.46 14.27 -15.55
N GLN A 231 -5.35 15.12 -16.56
CA GLN A 231 -5.12 16.55 -16.39
C GLN A 231 -6.48 17.28 -16.43
N ILE A 232 -6.75 18.10 -15.40
CA ILE A 232 -7.99 18.85 -15.28
C ILE A 232 -7.61 20.29 -14.86
N PRO A 233 -7.36 21.17 -15.81
CA PRO A 233 -7.07 22.58 -15.50
C PRO A 233 -8.19 23.22 -14.67
N ASP A 234 -7.80 24.11 -13.76
CA ASP A 234 -8.72 24.88 -12.91
C ASP A 234 -9.57 24.09 -11.91
N LEU A 235 -9.38 22.76 -11.78
CA LEU A 235 -10.00 22.01 -10.70
C LEU A 235 -9.21 22.21 -9.40
N PRO A 236 -9.85 22.74 -8.31
CA PRO A 236 -9.16 22.93 -7.03
C PRO A 236 -8.59 21.62 -6.47
N ASP A 237 -7.37 21.66 -5.95
CA ASP A 237 -6.62 20.50 -5.44
C ASP A 237 -6.69 20.33 -3.90
N GLN A 238 -7.48 21.18 -3.24
CA GLN A 238 -7.65 21.15 -1.78
C GLN A 238 -8.51 20.00 -1.28
N PHE A 239 -9.30 19.38 -2.16
CA PHE A 239 -10.18 18.26 -1.84
C PHE A 239 -9.90 17.03 -2.71
N ILE A 240 -10.31 15.90 -2.20
CA ILE A 240 -10.55 14.68 -2.96
C ILE A 240 -12.03 14.69 -3.34
N TYR A 241 -12.36 14.48 -4.59
CA TYR A 241 -13.73 14.44 -5.06
C TYR A 241 -14.18 12.99 -5.27
N LYS A 242 -15.44 12.68 -4.93
CA LYS A 242 -15.95 11.31 -5.03
C LYS A 242 -17.37 11.30 -5.63
N LYS A 243 -17.55 10.53 -6.70
CA LYS A 243 -18.85 10.14 -7.26
C LYS A 243 -18.75 8.70 -7.78
N GLY A 244 -18.92 7.73 -6.86
CA GLY A 244 -18.64 6.33 -7.17
C GLY A 244 -17.14 5.98 -7.14
N MET A 245 -16.33 6.67 -7.94
CA MET A 245 -14.86 6.63 -7.87
C MET A 245 -14.31 7.87 -7.15
N LEU A 246 -13.04 7.78 -6.76
CA LEU A 246 -12.29 8.88 -6.14
C LEU A 246 -11.48 9.61 -7.22
N LEU A 247 -11.55 10.92 -7.23
CA LEU A 247 -10.74 11.81 -8.05
C LEU A 247 -9.82 12.58 -7.11
N THR A 248 -8.53 12.23 -7.10
CA THR A 248 -7.55 12.66 -6.11
C THR A 248 -6.46 13.49 -6.77
N PRO A 249 -6.19 14.71 -6.30
CA PRO A 249 -5.10 15.51 -6.84
C PRO A 249 -3.76 14.84 -6.54
N LEU A 250 -2.87 14.81 -7.52
CA LEU A 250 -1.48 14.39 -7.41
C LEU A 250 -0.57 15.59 -7.10
N GLN A 251 0.75 15.37 -7.10
CA GLN A 251 1.72 16.43 -6.79
C GLN A 251 1.92 17.42 -7.93
N GLU A 252 1.78 16.94 -9.17
CA GLU A 252 1.86 17.78 -10.35
C GLU A 252 0.59 18.63 -10.44
N LYS A 253 0.76 19.94 -10.72
CA LYS A 253 -0.35 20.88 -10.84
C LYS A 253 -1.36 20.42 -11.88
N ASP A 254 -2.64 20.51 -11.56
CA ASP A 254 -3.77 20.15 -12.42
C ASP A 254 -3.82 18.65 -12.80
N VAL A 255 -2.98 17.80 -12.20
CA VAL A 255 -2.97 16.35 -12.45
C VAL A 255 -3.68 15.60 -11.34
N PHE A 256 -4.57 14.70 -11.73
CA PHE A 256 -5.41 13.92 -10.83
C PHE A 256 -5.35 12.43 -11.15
N TRP A 257 -5.46 11.63 -10.11
CA TRP A 257 -5.69 10.19 -10.20
C TRP A 257 -7.18 9.91 -10.06
N ILE A 258 -7.78 9.15 -10.98
CA ILE A 258 -9.17 8.71 -10.83
C ILE A 258 -9.25 7.18 -10.82
N GLY A 259 -9.94 6.65 -9.82
CA GLY A 259 -10.06 5.20 -9.63
C GLY A 259 -10.80 4.82 -8.35
N SER A 260 -10.80 3.56 -8.10
CA SER A 260 -10.22 2.46 -8.86
C SER A 260 -11.26 1.39 -9.17
N SER A 261 -10.98 0.58 -10.18
CA SER A 261 -11.71 -0.67 -10.35
C SER A 261 -11.44 -1.65 -9.21
N TYR A 262 -12.29 -2.66 -9.11
CA TYR A 262 -12.16 -3.71 -8.10
C TYR A 262 -12.56 -5.03 -8.76
N GLU A 263 -11.58 -5.75 -9.33
CA GLU A 263 -11.83 -6.93 -10.12
C GLU A 263 -11.21 -8.17 -9.48
N TRP A 264 -12.05 -9.18 -9.26
CA TRP A 264 -11.64 -10.47 -8.73
C TRP A 264 -11.24 -11.47 -9.83
N ASN A 265 -11.87 -11.35 -11.01
CA ASN A 265 -11.61 -12.20 -12.14
C ASN A 265 -10.82 -11.43 -13.18
N PHE A 266 -9.52 -11.65 -13.24
CA PHE A 266 -8.60 -11.03 -14.19
C PHE A 266 -7.60 -12.06 -14.69
N THR A 267 -7.09 -11.88 -15.91
CA THR A 267 -6.12 -12.78 -16.54
C THR A 267 -4.68 -12.26 -16.38
N ASP A 268 -4.53 -10.95 -16.28
CA ASP A 268 -3.24 -10.28 -16.19
C ASP A 268 -3.36 -8.94 -15.43
N ALA A 269 -2.22 -8.28 -15.24
CA ALA A 269 -2.12 -6.99 -14.58
C ALA A 269 -2.28 -5.79 -15.53
N ASN A 270 -2.53 -6.01 -16.83
CA ASN A 270 -2.56 -4.93 -17.82
C ASN A 270 -3.82 -4.07 -17.68
N PRO A 271 -3.75 -2.76 -18.00
CA PRO A 271 -4.92 -1.89 -18.09
C PRO A 271 -5.93 -2.39 -19.15
N THR A 272 -7.22 -2.20 -18.88
CA THR A 272 -8.29 -2.68 -19.77
C THR A 272 -8.99 -1.53 -20.52
N ARG A 273 -9.32 -1.75 -21.79
CA ARG A 273 -10.10 -0.81 -22.59
C ARG A 273 -11.46 -0.51 -21.93
N LYS A 274 -12.08 -1.52 -21.32
CA LYS A 274 -13.36 -1.40 -20.62
C LYS A 274 -13.30 -0.37 -19.49
N PHE A 275 -12.26 -0.41 -18.65
CA PHE A 275 -12.12 0.57 -17.57
C PHE A 275 -11.87 1.98 -18.11
N LEU A 276 -11.00 2.11 -19.13
CA LEU A 276 -10.74 3.37 -19.79
C LEU A 276 -12.04 4.02 -20.28
N ASP A 277 -12.82 3.30 -21.12
CA ASP A 277 -14.03 3.84 -21.73
C ASP A 277 -15.10 4.18 -20.70
N SER A 278 -15.30 3.33 -19.68
CA SER A 278 -16.29 3.61 -18.62
C SER A 278 -15.90 4.78 -17.73
N THR A 279 -14.61 4.96 -17.44
CA THR A 279 -14.12 6.06 -16.61
C THR A 279 -14.10 7.37 -17.36
N GLU A 280 -13.73 7.34 -18.65
CA GLU A 280 -13.84 8.52 -19.53
C GLU A 280 -15.30 8.99 -19.66
N HIS A 281 -16.24 8.05 -19.82
CA HIS A 281 -17.67 8.36 -19.87
C HIS A 281 -18.14 8.99 -18.55
N LEU A 282 -17.79 8.41 -17.40
CA LEU A 282 -18.07 8.99 -16.09
C LEU A 282 -17.55 10.43 -15.97
N LEU A 283 -16.31 10.68 -16.39
CA LEU A 283 -15.74 12.03 -16.34
C LEU A 283 -16.49 13.02 -17.21
N LYS A 284 -16.89 12.63 -18.43
CA LYS A 284 -17.69 13.46 -19.35
C LYS A 284 -19.07 13.81 -18.80
N GLU A 285 -19.68 12.91 -18.03
CA GLU A 285 -20.97 13.15 -17.38
C GLU A 285 -20.85 13.94 -16.07
N TRP A 286 -19.69 13.86 -15.42
CA TRP A 286 -19.50 14.45 -14.09
C TRP A 286 -18.84 15.82 -14.13
N LEU A 287 -17.79 16.01 -14.95
CA LEU A 287 -17.07 17.28 -15.07
C LEU A 287 -17.75 18.23 -16.05
N LYS A 288 -17.86 19.51 -15.66
CA LYS A 288 -18.29 20.62 -16.54
C LYS A 288 -17.12 21.39 -17.16
N ILE A 289 -15.91 21.03 -16.76
CA ILE A 289 -14.64 21.61 -17.23
C ILE A 289 -13.85 20.58 -18.04
N PRO A 290 -12.98 21.02 -18.97
CA PRO A 290 -12.25 20.10 -19.83
C PRO A 290 -11.24 19.26 -19.05
N PHE A 291 -10.99 18.04 -19.55
CA PHE A 291 -9.96 17.18 -19.05
C PHE A 291 -9.23 16.45 -20.18
N LYS A 292 -8.04 15.95 -19.89
CA LYS A 292 -7.23 15.11 -20.79
C LYS A 292 -6.72 13.87 -20.04
N ILE A 293 -6.88 12.69 -20.60
CA ILE A 293 -6.29 11.46 -20.08
C ILE A 293 -4.80 11.45 -20.44
N LEU A 294 -3.94 11.30 -19.44
CA LEU A 294 -2.48 11.27 -19.59
C LEU A 294 -1.93 9.86 -19.55
N ASP A 295 -2.47 9.00 -18.66
CA ASP A 295 -1.96 7.64 -18.43
C ASP A 295 -3.07 6.72 -17.93
N HIS A 296 -2.85 5.40 -18.05
CA HIS A 296 -3.73 4.35 -17.56
C HIS A 296 -2.92 3.28 -16.84
N LYS A 297 -3.11 3.20 -15.53
CA LYS A 297 -2.36 2.30 -14.65
C LYS A 297 -3.22 1.17 -14.14
N ALA A 298 -2.60 0.00 -13.95
CA ALA A 298 -3.23 -1.15 -13.32
C ALA A 298 -2.24 -1.90 -12.43
N GLY A 299 -2.76 -2.52 -11.38
CA GLY A 299 -1.94 -3.32 -10.47
C GLY A 299 -2.78 -4.30 -9.68
N ILE A 300 -2.14 -5.39 -9.25
CA ILE A 300 -2.78 -6.45 -8.46
C ILE A 300 -2.49 -6.17 -6.98
N ARG A 301 -3.53 -6.01 -6.20
CA ARG A 301 -3.43 -5.80 -4.75
C ARG A 301 -3.26 -7.14 -4.04
N PRO A 302 -2.31 -7.28 -3.14
CA PRO A 302 -2.19 -8.44 -2.27
C PRO A 302 -3.27 -8.38 -1.17
N ALA A 303 -4.51 -8.60 -1.57
CA ALA A 303 -5.63 -8.66 -0.64
C ALA A 303 -5.76 -10.06 -0.02
N THR A 304 -6.51 -10.16 1.07
CA THR A 304 -6.80 -11.38 1.79
C THR A 304 -8.31 -11.60 1.89
N LEU A 305 -8.75 -12.83 2.06
CA LEU A 305 -10.17 -13.16 2.16
C LEU A 305 -10.86 -12.41 3.31
N GLU A 306 -10.21 -12.31 4.45
CA GLU A 306 -10.74 -11.64 5.65
C GLU A 306 -10.49 -10.13 5.66
N ARG A 307 -9.80 -9.59 4.66
CA ARG A 307 -9.39 -8.18 4.58
C ARG A 307 -8.58 -7.75 5.80
N ARG A 308 -7.75 -8.66 6.31
CA ARG A 308 -6.79 -8.45 7.39
C ARG A 308 -5.40 -8.75 6.86
N PRO A 309 -4.35 -8.00 7.28
CA PRO A 309 -2.99 -8.28 6.84
C PRO A 309 -2.47 -9.59 7.41
N PHE A 310 -1.34 -10.04 6.88
CA PHE A 310 -0.55 -11.11 7.43
C PHE A 310 0.73 -10.52 8.02
N ALA A 311 0.93 -10.71 9.31
CA ALA A 311 2.13 -10.30 10.03
C ALA A 311 2.57 -11.41 10.98
N GLY A 312 3.87 -11.65 11.09
CA GLY A 312 4.42 -12.61 12.05
C GLY A 312 5.45 -13.56 11.48
N ILE A 313 5.91 -14.48 12.36
CA ILE A 313 6.90 -15.51 12.04
C ILE A 313 6.17 -16.82 11.72
N HIS A 314 6.70 -17.52 10.73
CA HIS A 314 6.18 -18.81 10.31
C HIS A 314 6.26 -19.84 11.47
N PRO A 315 5.16 -20.52 11.82
CA PRO A 315 5.11 -21.36 13.03
C PRO A 315 6.09 -22.53 13.03
N PHE A 316 6.60 -22.96 11.86
CA PHE A 316 7.53 -24.08 11.71
C PHE A 316 8.91 -23.64 11.19
N HIS A 317 9.08 -22.39 10.80
CA HIS A 317 10.35 -21.81 10.32
C HIS A 317 10.63 -20.52 11.07
N ARG A 318 11.24 -20.62 12.25
CA ARG A 318 11.47 -19.48 13.17
C ARG A 318 12.28 -18.31 12.59
N ASN A 319 12.93 -18.54 11.45
CA ASN A 319 13.76 -17.54 10.77
C ASN A 319 13.04 -16.93 9.55
N VAL A 320 11.78 -17.31 9.31
CA VAL A 320 10.99 -16.87 8.15
C VAL A 320 9.76 -16.13 8.63
N GLY A 321 9.60 -14.89 8.22
CA GLY A 321 8.46 -14.06 8.57
C GLY A 321 7.79 -13.43 7.35
N ILE A 322 6.62 -12.84 7.58
CA ILE A 322 5.82 -12.15 6.56
C ILE A 322 5.26 -10.85 7.11
N LEU A 323 5.19 -9.84 6.23
CA LEU A 323 4.40 -8.64 6.40
C LEU A 323 3.77 -8.31 5.05
N ASN A 324 2.53 -8.75 4.83
CA ASN A 324 1.88 -8.69 3.53
C ASN A 324 0.34 -8.64 3.66
N GLY A 325 -0.39 -8.70 2.57
CA GLY A 325 -1.85 -8.82 2.61
C GLY A 325 -2.61 -7.53 2.90
N MET A 326 -2.00 -6.35 2.68
CA MET A 326 -2.59 -5.04 3.03
C MET A 326 -3.79 -4.65 2.16
N GLY A 327 -3.98 -5.31 1.02
CA GLY A 327 -5.10 -5.06 0.09
C GLY A 327 -5.16 -3.61 -0.37
N THR A 328 -6.34 -2.97 -0.24
CA THR A 328 -6.57 -1.58 -0.62
C THR A 328 -6.19 -0.55 0.45
N LYS A 329 -5.67 -1.00 1.59
CA LYS A 329 -5.43 -0.15 2.77
C LYS A 329 -3.95 -0.11 3.17
N GLY A 330 -3.04 -0.38 2.24
CA GLY A 330 -1.60 -0.41 2.49
C GLY A 330 -1.08 0.85 3.16
N CYS A 331 -1.57 2.02 2.75
CA CYS A 331 -1.13 3.30 3.31
C CYS A 331 -1.47 3.48 4.79
N SER A 332 -2.54 2.86 5.29
CA SER A 332 -2.86 2.90 6.73
C SER A 332 -2.31 1.70 7.49
N LEU A 333 -2.32 0.52 6.90
CA LEU A 333 -1.98 -0.71 7.59
C LEU A 333 -0.46 -0.97 7.64
N ALA A 334 0.28 -0.67 6.56
CA ALA A 334 1.70 -1.00 6.49
C ALA A 334 2.53 -0.29 7.58
N PRO A 335 2.39 1.02 7.84
CA PRO A 335 3.14 1.66 8.92
C PRO A 335 2.89 1.04 10.29
N PHE A 336 1.61 0.78 10.59
CA PHE A 336 1.18 0.25 11.88
C PHE A 336 1.68 -1.19 12.11
N PHE A 337 1.42 -2.07 11.16
CA PHE A 337 1.81 -3.48 11.29
C PHE A 337 3.31 -3.70 11.12
N ALA A 338 4.02 -2.83 10.41
CA ALA A 338 5.49 -2.85 10.39
C ALA A 338 6.05 -2.53 11.79
N LYS A 339 5.51 -1.52 12.48
CA LYS A 339 5.93 -1.21 13.86
C LYS A 339 5.63 -2.36 14.80
N GLN A 340 4.39 -2.89 14.76
CA GLN A 340 4.04 -4.05 15.58
C GLN A 340 4.93 -5.26 15.34
N LEU A 341 5.26 -5.54 14.05
CA LEU A 341 6.15 -6.67 13.74
C LEU A 341 7.56 -6.45 14.30
N VAL A 342 8.11 -5.23 14.20
CA VAL A 342 9.42 -4.92 14.80
C VAL A 342 9.37 -5.07 16.32
N ASP A 343 8.32 -4.58 16.99
CA ASP A 343 8.15 -4.73 18.45
C ASP A 343 8.02 -6.21 18.85
N HIS A 344 7.31 -7.00 18.05
CA HIS A 344 7.23 -8.44 18.25
C HIS A 344 8.57 -9.13 18.09
N LEU A 345 9.35 -8.79 17.07
CA LEU A 345 10.66 -9.38 16.78
C LEU A 345 11.71 -9.05 17.85
N LEU A 346 11.68 -7.83 18.40
CA LEU A 346 12.70 -7.35 19.31
C LEU A 346 12.32 -7.51 20.80
N TYR A 347 11.04 -7.33 21.12
CA TYR A 347 10.56 -7.23 22.50
C TYR A 347 9.50 -8.26 22.84
N GLN A 348 9.14 -9.15 21.89
CA GLN A 348 8.11 -10.17 22.04
C GLN A 348 6.70 -9.60 22.35
N GLU A 349 6.47 -8.34 21.97
CA GLU A 349 5.14 -7.73 22.08
C GLU A 349 4.12 -8.51 21.23
N PRO A 350 2.88 -8.68 21.70
CA PRO A 350 1.88 -9.42 20.96
C PRO A 350 1.47 -8.70 19.68
N LEU A 351 1.32 -9.45 18.59
CA LEU A 351 0.72 -8.95 17.36
C LEU A 351 -0.80 -8.85 17.53
N GLN A 352 -1.42 -7.94 16.77
CA GLN A 352 -2.86 -7.88 16.63
C GLN A 352 -3.40 -9.24 16.16
N ALA A 353 -4.30 -9.84 16.92
CA ALA A 353 -4.75 -11.21 16.70
C ALA A 353 -5.31 -11.47 15.29
N ASP A 354 -6.02 -10.47 14.71
CA ASP A 354 -6.57 -10.55 13.36
C ASP A 354 -5.48 -10.54 12.26
N ALA A 355 -4.28 -10.08 12.56
CA ALA A 355 -3.16 -10.01 11.61
C ALA A 355 -2.11 -11.11 11.83
N ASP A 356 -2.03 -11.66 13.03
CA ASP A 356 -1.05 -12.69 13.38
C ASP A 356 -1.26 -13.96 12.57
N ILE A 357 -0.23 -14.36 11.81
CA ILE A 357 -0.27 -15.59 11.00
C ILE A 357 -0.28 -16.87 11.84
N SER A 358 0.01 -16.82 13.13
CA SER A 358 -0.07 -17.99 14.04
C SER A 358 -1.47 -18.60 14.03
N ARG A 359 -2.52 -17.83 13.79
CA ARG A 359 -3.91 -18.31 13.62
C ARG A 359 -4.08 -19.29 12.45
N TYR A 360 -3.15 -19.30 11.50
CA TYR A 360 -3.13 -20.22 10.36
C TYR A 360 -2.18 -21.40 10.56
N HIS A 361 -1.78 -21.70 11.79
CA HIS A 361 -0.85 -22.79 12.12
C HIS A 361 -1.21 -24.12 11.42
N LYS A 362 -2.50 -24.54 11.43
CA LYS A 362 -2.95 -25.78 10.79
C LYS A 362 -2.82 -25.77 9.26
N ILE A 363 -2.90 -24.60 8.64
CA ILE A 363 -2.77 -24.44 7.18
C ILE A 363 -1.30 -24.46 6.81
N LEU A 364 -0.47 -23.71 7.53
CA LEU A 364 0.97 -23.62 7.30
C LEU A 364 1.73 -24.92 7.62
N ALA A 365 1.16 -25.82 8.43
CA ALA A 365 1.72 -27.16 8.67
C ALA A 365 1.65 -28.10 7.44
N ARG A 366 0.98 -27.71 6.36
CA ARG A 366 0.81 -28.50 5.13
C ARG A 366 1.80 -28.12 4.03
N ASN A 367 2.65 -27.16 4.29
CA ASN A 367 3.68 -26.70 3.34
C ASN A 367 4.85 -27.65 3.27
#